data_76b14b647a0af3d801cc48e0f8784070
#
_entry.id   76b14b647a0af3d801cc48e0f8784070
#
_cell.length_a   1.000
_cell.length_b   1.000
_cell.length_c   1.000
_cell.angle_alpha   90.00
_cell.angle_beta   90.00
_cell.angle_gamma   90.00
#
_symmetry.space_group_name_H-M   'P 1'
#
loop_
_entity.id
_entity.type
_entity.pdbx_description
1 polymer ?
#
loop_
_entity_poly.entity_id
_entity_poly.type
_entity_poly.pdbx_seq_one_letter_code
_entity_poly.pdbx_strand_id
1 'polypeptide(L)'
;MSLPDLPFNPAHCLINGTWRAPLDGQTLALIDPSNGSELTQIARGQSRDIDASVEAAQSALNGEWGSKTALERGRILTRIGQLVLEHVDLLAELEAHDVGKPLTQARADAIALARYMEFYGGSADKIHGETIPYLGGYTVYTLREPHGVTGHIVPWNYPMQIIGRSVGAA
;
A
#
# COMPACT_ATOMS: atom_id res chain seq x y z
N MET A 1 14.57 -18.96 -13.10
CA MET A 1 13.13 -18.86 -13.40
C MET A 1 12.87 -17.45 -13.90
N SER A 2 11.91 -17.22 -14.77
CA SER A 2 11.52 -15.87 -15.20
C SER A 2 10.37 -15.36 -14.29
N LEU A 3 10.28 -14.06 -14.11
CA LEU A 3 9.09 -13.46 -13.48
C LEU A 3 7.82 -13.82 -14.25
N PRO A 4 6.66 -13.94 -13.59
CA PRO A 4 5.38 -14.05 -14.27
C PRO A 4 5.12 -12.83 -15.16
N ASP A 5 4.19 -12.97 -16.11
CA ASP A 5 3.78 -11.84 -16.96
C ASP A 5 3.06 -10.78 -16.11
N LEU A 6 3.60 -9.56 -16.12
CA LEU A 6 3.11 -8.46 -15.31
C LEU A 6 2.21 -7.52 -16.15
N PRO A 7 1.07 -7.07 -15.62
CA PRO A 7 0.19 -6.14 -16.32
C PRO A 7 0.73 -4.69 -16.36
N PHE A 8 1.98 -4.48 -15.92
CA PHE A 8 2.64 -3.18 -15.87
C PHE A 8 4.14 -3.30 -16.13
N ASN A 9 4.80 -2.19 -16.46
CA ASN A 9 6.25 -2.14 -16.59
C ASN A 9 6.89 -1.90 -15.20
N PRO A 10 7.68 -2.84 -14.65
CA PRO A 10 8.31 -2.67 -13.35
C PRO A 10 9.35 -1.53 -13.31
N ALA A 11 9.89 -1.11 -14.45
CA ALA A 11 10.75 0.08 -14.55
C ALA A 11 9.99 1.42 -14.44
N HIS A 12 8.70 1.41 -14.14
CA HIS A 12 7.87 2.60 -13.98
C HIS A 12 7.41 2.78 -12.53
N CYS A 13 7.28 4.04 -12.12
CA CYS A 13 6.60 4.46 -10.90
C CYS A 13 5.10 4.63 -11.18
N LEU A 14 4.25 4.21 -10.25
CA LEU A 14 2.81 4.53 -10.29
C LEU A 14 2.58 5.82 -9.49
N ILE A 15 2.28 6.92 -10.18
CA ILE A 15 2.01 8.21 -9.55
C ILE A 15 0.73 8.80 -10.14
N ASN A 16 -0.19 9.21 -9.28
CA ASN A 16 -1.50 9.74 -9.66
C ASN A 16 -2.27 8.83 -10.65
N GLY A 17 -2.28 7.52 -10.37
CA GLY A 17 -2.96 6.52 -11.19
C GLY A 17 -2.31 6.23 -12.55
N THR A 18 -1.13 6.79 -12.83
CA THR A 18 -0.44 6.64 -14.12
C THR A 18 0.94 6.00 -13.92
N TRP A 19 1.22 4.94 -14.70
CA TRP A 19 2.54 4.34 -14.80
C TRP A 19 3.45 5.21 -15.67
N ARG A 20 4.58 5.65 -15.14
CA ARG A 20 5.55 6.49 -15.86
C ARG A 20 6.99 6.16 -15.47
N ALA A 21 7.92 6.30 -16.39
CA ALA A 21 9.34 6.21 -16.08
C ALA A 21 9.72 7.24 -14.99
N PRO A 22 10.70 6.93 -14.11
CA PRO A 22 11.30 7.93 -13.22
C PRO A 22 11.78 9.16 -14.04
N LEU A 23 11.70 10.36 -13.46
CA LEU A 23 12.05 11.60 -14.15
C LEU A 23 13.48 11.61 -14.67
N ASP A 24 14.40 10.95 -13.97
CA ASP A 24 15.80 10.80 -14.37
C ASP A 24 16.06 9.55 -15.22
N GLY A 25 15.03 8.76 -15.52
CA GLY A 25 15.11 7.52 -16.30
C GLY A 25 15.92 6.40 -15.62
N GLN A 26 16.24 6.51 -14.33
CA GLN A 26 17.07 5.54 -13.64
C GLN A 26 16.30 4.29 -13.22
N THR A 27 17.00 3.15 -13.29
CA THR A 27 16.48 1.86 -12.84
C THR A 27 17.46 1.18 -11.88
N LEU A 28 17.00 0.15 -11.21
CA LEU A 28 17.78 -0.76 -10.38
C LEU A 28 17.56 -2.18 -10.89
N ALA A 29 18.62 -2.96 -10.95
CA ALA A 29 18.51 -4.38 -11.21
C ALA A 29 17.84 -5.07 -10.02
N LEU A 30 16.78 -5.83 -10.28
CA LEU A 30 16.19 -6.76 -9.32
C LEU A 30 16.88 -8.11 -9.48
N ILE A 31 17.52 -8.57 -8.42
CA ILE A 31 18.35 -9.77 -8.46
C ILE A 31 17.61 -10.93 -7.77
N ASP A 32 17.54 -12.07 -8.44
CA ASP A 32 17.06 -13.31 -7.86
C ASP A 32 17.98 -13.77 -6.72
N PRO A 33 17.53 -13.78 -5.48
CA PRO A 33 18.37 -14.18 -4.34
C PRO A 33 18.74 -15.66 -4.36
N SER A 34 18.06 -16.48 -5.16
CA SER A 34 18.30 -17.93 -5.25
C SER A 34 19.52 -18.27 -6.07
N ASN A 35 19.85 -17.47 -7.09
CA ASN A 35 20.91 -17.79 -8.06
C ASN A 35 21.79 -16.58 -8.45
N GLY A 36 21.45 -15.36 -8.00
CA GLY A 36 22.19 -14.14 -8.30
C GLY A 36 21.97 -13.57 -9.70
N SER A 37 21.06 -14.12 -10.50
CA SER A 37 20.74 -13.58 -11.84
C SER A 37 19.81 -12.37 -11.76
N GLU A 38 19.89 -11.50 -12.75
CA GLU A 38 18.94 -10.39 -12.87
C GLU A 38 17.57 -10.91 -13.33
N LEU A 39 16.53 -10.57 -12.55
CA LEU A 39 15.14 -10.89 -12.88
C LEU A 39 14.53 -9.83 -13.80
N THR A 40 14.74 -8.57 -13.50
CA THR A 40 14.22 -7.42 -14.26
C THR A 40 14.87 -6.13 -13.79
N GLN A 41 14.52 -5.03 -14.44
CA GLN A 41 14.82 -3.67 -13.98
C GLN A 41 13.59 -3.08 -13.30
N ILE A 42 13.77 -2.49 -12.12
CA ILE A 42 12.72 -1.76 -11.41
C ILE A 42 12.99 -0.25 -11.40
N ALA A 43 11.96 0.55 -11.28
CA ALA A 43 12.09 2.00 -11.22
C ALA A 43 12.95 2.45 -10.02
N ARG A 44 13.91 3.37 -10.27
CA ARG A 44 14.65 4.09 -9.24
C ARG A 44 14.15 5.53 -9.15
N GLY A 45 13.02 5.73 -8.44
CA GLY A 45 12.49 7.07 -8.18
C GLY A 45 13.48 7.90 -7.35
N GLN A 46 13.59 9.19 -7.68
CA GLN A 46 14.43 10.18 -6.99
C GLN A 46 13.56 11.22 -6.26
N SER A 47 14.18 12.21 -5.62
CA SER A 47 13.45 13.24 -4.85
C SER A 47 12.30 13.88 -5.63
N ARG A 48 12.49 14.20 -6.91
CA ARG A 48 11.44 14.80 -7.75
C ARG A 48 10.26 13.86 -8.01
N ASP A 49 10.47 12.55 -8.06
CA ASP A 49 9.40 11.55 -8.17
C ASP A 49 8.63 11.45 -6.86
N ILE A 50 9.34 11.53 -5.73
CA ILE A 50 8.73 11.57 -4.40
C ILE A 50 7.91 12.87 -4.23
N ASP A 51 8.45 14.02 -4.60
CA ASP A 51 7.73 15.29 -4.54
C ASP A 51 6.42 15.20 -5.33
N ALA A 52 6.47 14.70 -6.57
CA ALA A 52 5.29 14.48 -7.40
C ALA A 52 4.28 13.49 -6.78
N SER A 53 4.77 12.48 -6.06
CA SER A 53 3.90 11.51 -5.35
C SER A 53 3.21 12.17 -4.17
N VAL A 54 3.93 13.01 -3.41
CA VAL A 54 3.37 13.78 -2.28
C VAL A 54 2.34 14.80 -2.77
N GLU A 55 2.62 15.51 -3.87
CA GLU A 55 1.67 16.44 -4.49
C GLU A 55 0.38 15.73 -4.93
N ALA A 56 0.52 14.56 -5.56
CA ALA A 56 -0.63 13.75 -5.97
C ALA A 56 -1.45 13.28 -4.76
N ALA A 57 -0.79 12.82 -3.70
CA ALA A 57 -1.45 12.39 -2.46
C ALA A 57 -2.16 13.56 -1.75
N GLN A 58 -1.52 14.74 -1.70
CA GLN A 58 -2.13 15.95 -1.14
C GLN A 58 -3.35 16.41 -1.95
N SER A 59 -3.28 16.31 -3.27
CA SER A 59 -4.41 16.61 -4.16
C SER A 59 -5.57 15.63 -3.93
N ALA A 60 -5.29 14.35 -3.76
CA ALA A 60 -6.31 13.35 -3.45
C ALA A 60 -6.95 13.60 -2.07
N LEU A 61 -6.17 13.94 -1.07
CA LEU A 61 -6.65 14.27 0.27
C LEU A 61 -7.61 15.48 0.26
N ASN A 62 -7.30 16.50 -0.52
CA ASN A 62 -8.13 17.71 -0.66
C ASN A 62 -9.25 17.54 -1.70
N GLY A 63 -9.31 16.43 -2.40
CA GLY A 63 -10.23 16.14 -3.49
C GLY A 63 -11.14 14.95 -3.23
N GLU A 64 -11.21 14.06 -4.19
CA GLU A 64 -12.15 12.93 -4.20
C GLU A 64 -11.95 11.99 -3.00
N TRP A 65 -10.69 11.66 -2.63
CA TRP A 65 -10.43 10.78 -1.50
C TRP A 65 -10.88 11.40 -0.17
N GLY A 66 -10.52 12.66 0.06
CA GLY A 66 -10.86 13.36 1.30
C GLY A 66 -12.36 13.63 1.45
N SER A 67 -13.11 13.72 0.36
CA SER A 67 -14.58 13.89 0.39
C SER A 67 -15.34 12.59 0.67
N LYS A 68 -14.70 11.42 0.54
CA LYS A 68 -15.34 10.13 0.83
C LYS A 68 -15.64 9.97 2.33
N THR A 69 -16.77 9.39 2.64
CA THR A 69 -17.09 8.95 4.00
C THR A 69 -16.15 7.83 4.45
N ALA A 70 -16.01 7.63 5.75
CA ALA A 70 -15.22 6.52 6.31
C ALA A 70 -15.70 5.16 5.78
N LEU A 71 -17.01 4.97 5.65
CA LEU A 71 -17.61 3.76 5.08
C LEU A 71 -17.16 3.51 3.63
N GLU A 72 -17.14 4.56 2.80
CA GLU A 72 -16.72 4.45 1.38
C GLU A 72 -15.24 4.11 1.28
N ARG A 73 -14.37 4.74 2.07
CA ARG A 73 -12.95 4.37 2.15
C ARG A 73 -12.76 2.93 2.62
N GLY A 74 -13.52 2.50 3.62
CA GLY A 74 -13.50 1.12 4.11
C GLY A 74 -13.90 0.09 3.04
N ARG A 75 -14.90 0.41 2.22
CA ARG A 75 -15.31 -0.44 1.09
C ARG A 75 -14.22 -0.56 0.03
N ILE A 76 -13.45 0.49 -0.22
CA ILE A 76 -12.31 0.45 -1.15
C ILE A 76 -11.24 -0.50 -0.61
N LEU A 77 -10.86 -0.40 0.67
CA LEU A 77 -9.91 -1.34 1.28
C LEU A 77 -10.41 -2.78 1.21
N THR A 78 -11.67 -3.04 1.53
CA THR A 78 -12.26 -4.37 1.41
C THR A 78 -12.18 -4.89 -0.03
N ARG A 79 -12.44 -4.03 -1.03
CA ARG A 79 -12.31 -4.42 -2.45
C ARG A 79 -10.86 -4.72 -2.83
N ILE A 80 -9.89 -3.97 -2.31
CA ILE A 80 -8.46 -4.28 -2.48
C ILE A 80 -8.16 -5.68 -1.92
N GLY A 81 -8.65 -6.02 -0.73
CA GLY A 81 -8.49 -7.35 -0.15
C GLY A 81 -9.05 -8.47 -1.03
N GLN A 82 -10.23 -8.26 -1.63
CA GLN A 82 -10.82 -9.22 -2.58
C GLN A 82 -9.94 -9.38 -3.83
N LEU A 83 -9.45 -8.28 -4.42
CA LEU A 83 -8.56 -8.33 -5.57
C LEU A 83 -7.25 -9.05 -5.26
N VAL A 84 -6.69 -8.87 -4.07
CA VAL A 84 -5.52 -9.63 -3.61
C VAL A 84 -5.80 -11.13 -3.60
N LEU A 85 -6.96 -11.56 -3.13
CA LEU A 85 -7.34 -12.98 -3.15
C LEU A 85 -7.58 -13.51 -4.57
N GLU A 86 -8.17 -12.71 -5.45
CA GLU A 86 -8.34 -13.05 -6.87
C GLU A 86 -6.99 -13.27 -7.59
N HIS A 87 -5.91 -12.58 -7.12
CA HIS A 87 -4.56 -12.64 -7.68
C HIS A 87 -3.53 -13.29 -6.76
N VAL A 88 -3.97 -14.09 -5.80
CA VAL A 88 -3.12 -14.63 -4.72
C VAL A 88 -1.92 -15.43 -5.24
N ASP A 89 -2.10 -16.22 -6.30
CA ASP A 89 -1.03 -17.08 -6.83
C ASP A 89 0.01 -16.25 -7.58
N LEU A 90 -0.40 -15.24 -8.35
CA LEU A 90 0.52 -14.28 -8.99
C LEU A 90 1.35 -13.51 -7.96
N LEU A 91 0.70 -12.98 -6.92
CA LEU A 91 1.37 -12.22 -5.87
C LEU A 91 2.34 -13.10 -5.06
N ALA A 92 1.96 -14.34 -4.79
CA ALA A 92 2.83 -15.30 -4.12
C ALA A 92 4.07 -15.65 -4.94
N GLU A 93 3.90 -15.86 -6.24
CA GLU A 93 5.01 -16.13 -7.16
C GLU A 93 5.98 -14.93 -7.22
N LEU A 94 5.46 -13.71 -7.35
CA LEU A 94 6.25 -12.48 -7.33
C LEU A 94 7.07 -12.35 -6.05
N GLU A 95 6.44 -12.50 -4.88
CA GLU A 95 7.16 -12.39 -3.60
C GLU A 95 8.17 -13.52 -3.40
N ALA A 96 7.85 -14.73 -3.87
CA ALA A 96 8.79 -15.85 -3.79
C ALA A 96 10.06 -15.58 -4.62
N HIS A 97 9.93 -15.01 -5.82
CA HIS A 97 11.06 -14.64 -6.67
C HIS A 97 11.86 -13.46 -6.14
N ASP A 98 11.17 -12.41 -5.70
CA ASP A 98 11.81 -11.17 -5.20
C ASP A 98 12.56 -11.38 -3.88
N VAL A 99 11.92 -12.09 -2.94
CA VAL A 99 12.44 -12.26 -1.56
C VAL A 99 13.23 -13.55 -1.38
N GLY A 100 13.02 -14.55 -2.24
CA GLY A 100 13.64 -15.88 -2.12
C GLY A 100 13.01 -16.76 -1.03
N LYS A 101 11.78 -16.49 -0.62
CA LYS A 101 11.07 -17.30 0.38
C LYS A 101 10.30 -18.46 -0.25
N PRO A 102 9.96 -19.51 0.53
CA PRO A 102 9.13 -20.60 0.04
C PRO A 102 7.78 -20.09 -0.48
N LEU A 103 7.33 -20.61 -1.63
CA LEU A 103 6.07 -20.22 -2.27
C LEU A 103 4.85 -20.36 -1.33
N THR A 104 4.85 -21.38 -0.48
CA THR A 104 3.78 -21.60 0.52
C THR A 104 3.72 -20.45 1.53
N GLN A 105 4.88 -19.91 1.94
CA GLN A 105 4.96 -18.77 2.83
C GLN A 105 4.53 -17.48 2.11
N ALA A 106 5.02 -17.25 0.89
CA ALA A 106 4.63 -16.10 0.09
C ALA A 106 3.10 -16.08 -0.17
N ARG A 107 2.50 -17.26 -0.41
CA ARG A 107 1.04 -17.39 -0.54
C ARG A 107 0.30 -17.06 0.77
N ALA A 108 0.81 -17.47 1.91
CA ALA A 108 0.25 -17.08 3.20
C ALA A 108 0.37 -15.58 3.45
N ASP A 109 1.44 -14.94 2.99
CA ASP A 109 1.66 -13.49 3.11
C ASP A 109 0.67 -12.69 2.25
N ALA A 110 0.35 -13.16 1.03
CA ALA A 110 -0.69 -12.58 0.19
C ALA A 110 -2.08 -12.68 0.84
N ILE A 111 -2.41 -13.83 1.43
CA ILE A 111 -3.67 -14.02 2.18
C ILE A 111 -3.69 -13.09 3.41
N ALA A 112 -2.57 -12.93 4.10
CA ALA A 112 -2.47 -12.02 5.23
C ALA A 112 -2.68 -10.55 4.81
N LEU A 113 -2.13 -10.11 3.66
CA LEU A 113 -2.40 -8.80 3.09
C LEU A 113 -3.91 -8.58 2.89
N ALA A 114 -4.61 -9.53 2.28
CA ALA A 114 -6.05 -9.44 2.08
C ALA A 114 -6.81 -9.29 3.40
N ARG A 115 -6.41 -10.06 4.43
CA ARG A 115 -7.00 -9.99 5.77
C ARG A 115 -6.77 -8.64 6.46
N TYR A 116 -5.59 -8.02 6.29
CA TYR A 116 -5.35 -6.67 6.80
C TYR A 116 -6.26 -5.64 6.12
N MET A 117 -6.40 -5.71 4.80
CA MET A 117 -7.27 -4.80 4.05
C MET A 117 -8.75 -4.96 4.47
N GLU A 118 -9.20 -6.19 4.68
CA GLU A 118 -10.55 -6.48 5.20
C GLU A 118 -10.74 -5.93 6.61
N PHE A 119 -9.78 -6.15 7.50
CA PHE A 119 -9.83 -5.69 8.89
C PHE A 119 -9.90 -4.16 8.97
N TYR A 120 -8.97 -3.45 8.33
CA TYR A 120 -8.95 -1.99 8.36
C TYR A 120 -10.12 -1.39 7.57
N GLY A 121 -10.54 -2.02 6.50
CA GLY A 121 -11.76 -1.65 5.77
C GLY A 121 -13.01 -1.73 6.66
N GLY A 122 -13.13 -2.78 7.45
CA GLY A 122 -14.22 -2.95 8.41
C GLY A 122 -14.12 -2.03 9.64
N SER A 123 -12.93 -1.49 9.92
CA SER A 123 -12.67 -0.62 11.07
C SER A 123 -12.79 0.87 10.76
N ALA A 124 -12.81 1.25 9.49
CA ALA A 124 -12.71 2.64 9.05
C ALA A 124 -13.77 3.57 9.68
N ASP A 125 -15.00 3.12 9.82
CA ASP A 125 -16.12 3.85 10.40
C ASP A 125 -16.32 3.59 11.92
N LYS A 126 -15.35 2.96 12.58
CA LYS A 126 -15.38 2.64 14.01
C LYS A 126 -14.34 3.41 14.84
N ILE A 127 -13.66 4.35 14.23
CA ILE A 127 -12.68 5.22 14.91
C ILE A 127 -13.45 6.38 15.52
N HIS A 128 -13.80 6.25 16.81
CA HIS A 128 -14.59 7.23 17.55
C HIS A 128 -13.72 8.20 18.32
N GLY A 129 -14.27 9.41 18.58
CA GLY A 129 -13.83 10.26 19.67
C GLY A 129 -14.48 9.84 20.99
N GLU A 130 -14.16 10.58 22.03
CA GLU A 130 -14.66 10.35 23.40
C GLU A 130 -15.36 11.59 23.92
N THR A 131 -16.40 11.42 24.75
CA THR A 131 -16.95 12.48 25.58
C THR A 131 -16.28 12.41 26.94
N ILE A 132 -15.77 13.56 27.40
CA ILE A 132 -14.97 13.67 28.63
C ILE A 132 -15.82 14.38 29.71
N PRO A 133 -16.01 13.77 30.89
CA PRO A 133 -16.63 14.43 32.02
C PRO A 133 -15.82 15.68 32.42
N TYR A 134 -16.51 16.82 32.57
CA TYR A 134 -15.89 18.09 32.94
C TYR A 134 -16.85 18.93 33.83
N LEU A 135 -16.51 20.19 34.09
CA LEU A 135 -17.31 21.09 34.90
C LEU A 135 -18.71 21.34 34.32
N GLY A 136 -19.68 21.65 35.20
CA GLY A 136 -21.03 21.97 34.77
C GLY A 136 -21.07 23.14 33.78
N GLY A 137 -21.92 23.02 32.74
CA GLY A 137 -22.04 24.03 31.69
C GLY A 137 -21.10 23.86 30.50
N TYR A 138 -20.23 22.83 30.51
CA TYR A 138 -19.32 22.52 29.41
C TYR A 138 -19.61 21.12 28.84
N THR A 139 -19.49 21.00 27.54
CA THR A 139 -19.41 19.71 26.81
C THR A 139 -18.00 19.56 26.23
N VAL A 140 -17.26 18.53 26.64
CA VAL A 140 -15.90 18.28 26.20
C VAL A 140 -15.86 16.94 25.45
N TYR A 141 -15.30 16.93 24.27
CA TYR A 141 -15.13 15.72 23.44
C TYR A 141 -13.84 15.78 22.64
N THR A 142 -13.35 14.62 22.21
CA THR A 142 -12.22 14.51 21.29
C THR A 142 -12.73 14.23 19.89
N LEU A 143 -12.04 14.78 18.89
CA LEU A 143 -12.22 14.44 17.48
C LEU A 143 -10.98 13.70 17.00
N ARG A 144 -11.18 12.67 16.17
CA ARG A 144 -10.12 11.99 15.44
C ARG A 144 -10.04 12.60 14.05
N GLU A 145 -8.91 13.19 13.73
CA GLU A 145 -8.63 13.82 12.44
C GLU A 145 -7.44 13.11 11.77
N PRO A 146 -7.40 13.00 10.43
CA PRO A 146 -6.27 12.40 9.74
C PRO A 146 -5.01 13.25 9.88
N HIS A 147 -3.84 12.60 9.97
CA HIS A 147 -2.55 13.30 9.92
C HIS A 147 -2.28 13.94 8.54
N GLY A 148 -2.91 13.45 7.50
CA GLY A 148 -2.70 13.88 6.12
C GLY A 148 -1.94 12.83 5.30
N VAL A 149 -1.01 13.30 4.46
CA VAL A 149 -0.19 12.41 3.63
C VAL A 149 0.81 11.65 4.49
N THR A 150 0.88 10.34 4.30
CA THR A 150 1.80 9.45 5.01
C THR A 150 2.79 8.79 4.04
N GLY A 151 4.02 8.62 4.47
CA GLY A 151 5.06 7.90 3.74
C GLY A 151 5.32 6.53 4.37
N HIS A 152 5.39 5.49 3.55
CA HIS A 152 5.60 4.12 4.00
C HIS A 152 6.88 3.54 3.40
N ILE A 153 7.81 3.10 4.25
CA ILE A 153 9.02 2.40 3.84
C ILE A 153 8.82 0.92 4.15
N VAL A 154 8.64 0.13 3.08
CA VAL A 154 8.33 -1.29 3.20
C VAL A 154 9.64 -2.09 3.16
N PRO A 155 9.96 -2.89 4.20
CA PRO A 155 11.13 -3.75 4.21
C PRO A 155 10.97 -4.92 3.26
N TRP A 156 12.10 -5.36 2.70
CA TRP A 156 12.16 -6.39 1.67
C TRP A 156 11.68 -7.79 2.12
N ASN A 157 11.78 -8.12 3.40
CA ASN A 157 11.56 -9.49 3.89
C ASN A 157 10.09 -9.92 4.02
N TYR A 158 9.17 -8.97 4.24
CA TYR A 158 7.72 -9.19 4.35
C TYR A 158 6.91 -8.08 3.66
N PRO A 159 7.14 -7.78 2.37
CA PRO A 159 6.57 -6.60 1.72
C PRO A 159 5.04 -6.61 1.75
N MET A 160 4.37 -7.69 1.38
CA MET A 160 2.91 -7.76 1.36
C MET A 160 2.31 -7.58 2.75
N GLN A 161 2.85 -8.22 3.79
CA GLN A 161 2.33 -8.07 5.15
C GLN A 161 2.52 -6.64 5.68
N ILE A 162 3.68 -6.01 5.40
CA ILE A 162 3.94 -4.65 5.87
C ILE A 162 3.08 -3.63 5.14
N ILE A 163 2.85 -3.79 3.83
CA ILE A 163 1.87 -2.97 3.09
C ILE A 163 0.50 -3.07 3.77
N GLY A 164 0.03 -4.29 4.06
CA GLY A 164 -1.25 -4.49 4.73
C GLY A 164 -1.35 -3.79 6.09
N ARG A 165 -0.30 -3.88 6.90
CA ARG A 165 -0.26 -3.29 8.25
C ARG A 165 -0.12 -1.77 8.24
N SER A 166 0.64 -1.20 7.31
CA SER A 166 0.95 0.22 7.30
C SER A 166 0.03 1.03 6.40
N VAL A 167 -0.11 0.65 5.12
CA VAL A 167 -0.98 1.36 4.17
C VAL A 167 -2.46 1.11 4.46
N GLY A 168 -2.81 -0.13 4.83
CA GLY A 168 -4.20 -0.45 5.21
C GLY A 168 -4.66 0.27 6.46
N ALA A 169 -3.75 0.54 7.42
CA ALA A 169 -4.06 1.25 8.66
C ALA A 169 -4.14 2.77 8.45
N ALA A 170 -3.35 3.34 7.52
CA ALA A 170 -3.29 4.79 7.24
C ALA A 170 -4.50 5.28 6.45
#